data_33d4a6a9f0ba309525a8ab914e98025e
#
_entry.id   33d4a6a9f0ba309525a8ab914e98025e
#
_cell.length_a   1.000
_cell.length_b   1.000
_cell.length_c   1.000
_cell.angle_alpha   90.00
_cell.angle_beta   90.00
_cell.angle_gamma   90.00
#
_symmetry.space_group_name_H-M   'P 1'
#
loop_
_entity.id
_entity.type
_entity.pdbx_description
1 polymer ?
#
loop_
_entity_poly.entity_id
_entity_poly.type
_entity_poly.pdbx_seq_one_letter_code
_entity_poly.pdbx_strand_id
1 'polypeptide(L)'
;EKIKPMLEEKLLTSESKKVTSEAETLWKELLEQKYKDTDDEKEQSVAEDYLHHYLDEAFHKMALEKNTRADGRKIDEIRKLFAKAGGISDVLHGSGIFYRGETHVLSVLALGGPEDMQTIEGMEFQSKKRFMHHYNFPPYSGGETGRVGGINRREMGHGFLAEKALTPVIPEKVSFPYTIRVVSESTASNGSTSQASICAATIALMDGGVPIKTPVAGISIGLMENATGDKYVLLSDIQGPEDHYGDMDFKVAGTKNGITAIQLDVKVAGVKIAILKEALT
;
A
#
# COMPACT_ATOMS: atom_id res chain seq x y z
N GLU A 1 -8.42 28.87 -11.84
CA GLU A 1 -7.29 29.73 -12.30
C GLU A 1 -6.38 30.21 -11.16
N LYS A 2 -6.87 30.55 -9.94
CA LYS A 2 -6.00 31.01 -8.82
C LYS A 2 -5.13 29.91 -8.21
N ILE A 3 -5.60 28.67 -8.19
CA ILE A 3 -4.90 27.51 -7.58
C ILE A 3 -3.97 26.83 -8.57
N LYS A 4 -4.29 26.88 -9.86
CA LYS A 4 -3.57 26.20 -10.92
C LYS A 4 -2.06 26.49 -10.96
N PRO A 5 -1.60 27.74 -10.93
CA PRO A 5 -0.15 28.05 -10.88
C PRO A 5 0.53 27.56 -9.61
N MET A 6 -0.15 27.66 -8.47
CA MET A 6 0.38 27.21 -7.17
C MET A 6 0.51 25.68 -7.12
N LEU A 7 -0.45 24.94 -7.69
CA LEU A 7 -0.40 23.49 -7.78
C LEU A 7 0.70 23.03 -8.75
N GLU A 8 0.81 23.65 -9.92
CA GLU A 8 1.86 23.33 -10.90
C GLU A 8 3.27 23.56 -10.34
N GLU A 9 3.47 24.59 -9.51
CA GLU A 9 4.74 24.88 -8.87
C GLU A 9 5.03 23.93 -7.70
N LYS A 10 4.05 23.70 -6.83
CA LYS A 10 4.21 22.89 -5.61
C LYS A 10 4.22 21.38 -5.87
N LEU A 11 3.43 20.86 -6.82
CA LEU A 11 3.44 19.44 -7.20
C LEU A 11 4.81 18.98 -7.70
N LEU A 12 5.65 19.90 -8.19
CA LEU A 12 7.00 19.61 -8.68
C LEU A 12 8.08 19.63 -7.59
N THR A 13 7.79 20.11 -6.39
CA THR A 13 8.84 20.49 -5.41
C THR A 13 8.68 19.88 -4.02
N SER A 14 7.59 19.19 -3.69
CA SER A 14 7.35 18.75 -2.32
C SER A 14 6.69 17.36 -2.21
N GLU A 15 6.64 16.85 -1.00
CA GLU A 15 5.95 15.61 -0.60
C GLU A 15 4.51 15.60 -1.13
N SER A 16 4.22 14.80 -2.12
CA SER A 16 2.96 14.83 -2.90
C SER A 16 1.69 14.71 -2.06
N LYS A 17 1.72 13.91 -0.98
CA LYS A 17 0.59 13.76 -0.04
C LYS A 17 0.26 15.07 0.67
N LYS A 18 1.27 15.83 1.05
CA LYS A 18 1.12 17.12 1.72
C LYS A 18 0.57 18.18 0.77
N VAL A 19 1.05 18.19 -0.46
CA VAL A 19 0.60 19.14 -1.49
C VAL A 19 -0.85 18.90 -1.88
N THR A 20 -1.28 17.65 -2.06
CA THR A 20 -2.68 17.36 -2.35
C THR A 20 -3.59 17.77 -1.20
N SER A 21 -3.20 17.49 0.05
CA SER A 21 -3.96 17.88 1.24
C SER A 21 -4.03 19.42 1.41
N GLU A 22 -2.94 20.14 1.16
CA GLU A 22 -2.93 21.60 1.17
C GLU A 22 -3.83 22.19 0.06
N ALA A 23 -3.81 21.59 -1.12
CA ALA A 23 -4.66 21.98 -2.23
C ALA A 23 -6.15 21.76 -1.95
N GLU A 24 -6.50 20.61 -1.37
CA GLU A 24 -7.86 20.30 -0.96
C GLU A 24 -8.38 21.27 0.11
N THR A 25 -7.54 21.59 1.09
CA THR A 25 -7.88 22.53 2.15
C THR A 25 -8.15 23.92 1.56
N LEU A 26 -7.24 24.42 0.74
CA LEU A 26 -7.39 25.73 0.09
C LEU A 26 -8.60 25.79 -0.84
N TRP A 27 -8.90 24.68 -1.54
CA TRP A 27 -10.07 24.57 -2.41
C TRP A 27 -11.36 24.65 -1.60
N LYS A 28 -11.46 23.93 -0.50
CA LYS A 28 -12.60 23.99 0.42
C LYS A 28 -12.84 25.39 0.96
N GLU A 29 -11.80 26.07 1.43
CA GLU A 29 -11.90 27.46 1.89
C GLU A 29 -12.40 28.41 0.79
N LEU A 30 -11.96 28.24 -0.45
CA LEU A 30 -12.45 29.05 -1.58
C LEU A 30 -13.91 28.75 -1.94
N LEU A 31 -14.34 27.48 -1.84
CA LEU A 31 -15.73 27.09 -2.06
C LEU A 31 -16.64 27.65 -0.96
N GLU A 32 -16.25 27.52 0.30
CA GLU A 32 -16.98 28.09 1.44
C GLU A 32 -17.15 29.60 1.31
N GLN A 33 -16.11 30.32 0.86
CA GLN A 33 -16.20 31.75 0.60
C GLN A 33 -17.14 32.09 -0.57
N LYS A 34 -17.12 31.32 -1.66
CA LYS A 34 -17.91 31.54 -2.86
C LYS A 34 -19.38 31.23 -2.63
N TYR A 35 -19.69 30.13 -1.92
CA TYR A 35 -21.04 29.60 -1.75
C TYR A 35 -21.68 29.97 -0.39
N LYS A 36 -21.05 30.85 0.39
CA LYS A 36 -21.51 31.25 1.72
C LYS A 36 -22.96 31.78 1.76
N ASP A 37 -23.40 32.38 0.65
CA ASP A 37 -24.73 33.00 0.50
C ASP A 37 -25.60 32.35 -0.59
N THR A 38 -25.26 31.11 -1.02
CA THR A 38 -25.93 30.43 -2.14
C THR A 38 -26.34 29.02 -1.70
N ASP A 39 -27.62 28.67 -1.85
CA ASP A 39 -28.17 27.33 -1.59
C ASP A 39 -28.07 26.36 -2.80
N ASP A 40 -27.13 26.58 -3.72
CA ASP A 40 -26.97 25.71 -4.89
C ASP A 40 -26.03 24.54 -4.62
N GLU A 41 -26.58 23.52 -3.95
CA GLU A 41 -25.86 22.26 -3.62
C GLU A 41 -25.31 21.55 -4.87
N LYS A 42 -25.96 21.70 -6.03
CA LYS A 42 -25.50 21.10 -7.29
C LYS A 42 -24.23 21.74 -7.83
N GLU A 43 -24.19 23.07 -7.87
CA GLU A 43 -23.00 23.80 -8.33
C GLU A 43 -21.83 23.60 -7.39
N GLN A 44 -22.09 23.51 -6.08
CA GLN A 44 -21.08 23.21 -5.07
C GLN A 44 -20.49 21.80 -5.25
N SER A 45 -21.32 20.78 -5.43
CA SER A 45 -20.87 19.41 -5.69
C SER A 45 -20.01 19.29 -6.96
N VAL A 46 -20.43 19.93 -8.06
CA VAL A 46 -19.64 19.97 -9.30
C VAL A 46 -18.30 20.68 -9.08
N ALA A 47 -18.28 21.73 -8.28
CA ALA A 47 -17.06 22.46 -7.98
C ALA A 47 -16.09 21.67 -7.08
N GLU A 48 -16.61 20.84 -6.17
CA GLU A 48 -15.80 19.92 -5.36
C GLU A 48 -15.12 18.87 -6.25
N ASP A 49 -15.85 18.25 -7.18
CA ASP A 49 -15.32 17.25 -8.10
C ASP A 49 -14.27 17.83 -9.08
N TYR A 50 -14.34 19.13 -9.37
CA TYR A 50 -13.43 19.77 -10.30
C TYR A 50 -11.95 19.72 -9.85
N LEU A 51 -11.68 19.83 -8.56
CA LEU A 51 -10.32 19.72 -8.05
C LEU A 51 -9.73 18.33 -8.28
N HIS A 52 -10.53 17.28 -8.03
CA HIS A 52 -10.09 15.90 -8.25
C HIS A 52 -9.77 15.66 -9.72
N HIS A 53 -10.61 16.12 -10.62
CA HIS A 53 -10.36 16.07 -12.07
C HIS A 53 -9.07 16.78 -12.47
N TYR A 54 -8.86 17.97 -11.91
CA TYR A 54 -7.66 18.75 -12.21
C TYR A 54 -6.37 18.09 -11.68
N LEU A 55 -6.43 17.51 -10.48
CA LEU A 55 -5.28 16.78 -9.91
C LEU A 55 -4.97 15.52 -10.72
N ASP A 56 -6.00 14.79 -11.14
CA ASP A 56 -5.87 13.63 -12.02
C ASP A 56 -5.14 13.99 -13.32
N GLU A 57 -5.63 15.00 -14.06
CA GLU A 57 -4.96 15.49 -15.27
C GLU A 57 -3.52 15.95 -15.01
N ALA A 58 -3.26 16.60 -13.88
CA ALA A 58 -1.93 17.11 -13.55
C ALA A 58 -0.94 15.96 -13.28
N PHE A 59 -1.35 14.92 -12.55
CA PHE A 59 -0.52 13.73 -12.30
C PHE A 59 -0.22 12.98 -13.60
N HIS A 60 -1.22 12.74 -14.43
CA HIS A 60 -1.03 12.10 -15.73
C HIS A 60 -0.09 12.90 -16.64
N LYS A 61 -0.28 14.20 -16.74
CA LYS A 61 0.59 15.08 -17.54
C LYS A 61 2.04 15.08 -17.04
N MET A 62 2.26 15.09 -15.73
CA MET A 62 3.60 15.01 -15.16
C MET A 62 4.29 13.70 -15.54
N ALA A 63 3.62 12.58 -15.37
CA ALA A 63 4.18 11.27 -15.66
C ALA A 63 4.41 11.08 -17.17
N LEU A 64 3.42 11.40 -18.01
CA LEU A 64 3.45 11.12 -19.45
C LEU A 64 4.29 12.10 -20.27
N GLU A 65 4.32 13.39 -19.91
CA GLU A 65 5.00 14.43 -20.70
C GLU A 65 6.35 14.81 -20.11
N LYS A 66 6.45 14.92 -18.77
CA LYS A 66 7.67 15.37 -18.10
C LYS A 66 8.54 14.22 -17.59
N ASN A 67 8.02 12.97 -17.64
CA ASN A 67 8.69 11.78 -17.13
C ASN A 67 9.17 11.96 -15.67
N THR A 68 8.36 12.66 -14.87
CA THR A 68 8.65 13.06 -13.50
C THR A 68 7.49 12.71 -12.60
N ARG A 69 7.77 12.31 -11.37
CA ARG A 69 6.79 12.01 -10.34
C ARG A 69 6.57 13.19 -9.40
N ALA A 70 5.47 13.20 -8.67
CA ALA A 70 5.11 14.28 -7.76
C ALA A 70 6.13 14.53 -6.63
N ASP A 71 6.88 13.50 -6.24
CA ASP A 71 7.96 13.61 -5.25
C ASP A 71 9.36 13.80 -5.87
N GLY A 72 9.43 14.05 -7.18
CA GLY A 72 10.67 14.30 -7.91
C GLY A 72 11.47 13.05 -8.27
N ARG A 73 11.02 11.84 -7.87
CA ARG A 73 11.67 10.58 -8.27
C ARG A 73 11.54 10.33 -9.78
N LYS A 74 12.44 9.50 -10.30
CA LYS A 74 12.29 8.90 -11.63
C LYS A 74 11.18 7.85 -11.60
N ILE A 75 10.66 7.50 -12.76
CA ILE A 75 9.54 6.55 -12.91
C ILE A 75 9.86 5.16 -12.34
N ASP A 76 11.11 4.71 -12.44
CA ASP A 76 11.63 3.42 -12.00
C ASP A 76 12.31 3.47 -10.61
N GLU A 77 12.36 4.63 -9.97
CA GLU A 77 13.03 4.83 -8.70
C GLU A 77 12.14 4.43 -7.52
N ILE A 78 12.68 3.61 -6.61
CA ILE A 78 12.04 3.26 -5.35
C ILE A 78 12.43 4.24 -4.24
N ARG A 79 11.51 4.43 -3.28
CA ARG A 79 11.77 5.26 -2.09
C ARG A 79 12.88 4.66 -1.23
N LYS A 80 13.50 5.49 -0.40
CA LYS A 80 14.55 5.07 0.54
C LYS A 80 14.04 3.95 1.45
N LEU A 81 14.81 2.87 1.51
CA LEU A 81 14.51 1.71 2.32
C LEU A 81 15.26 1.76 3.66
N PHE A 82 14.57 1.31 4.72
CA PHE A 82 15.18 0.98 6.00
C PHE A 82 14.61 -0.35 6.48
N ALA A 83 15.47 -1.23 6.95
CA ALA A 83 15.08 -2.53 7.50
C ALA A 83 15.88 -2.83 8.76
N LYS A 84 15.21 -3.33 9.80
CA LYS A 84 15.85 -3.76 11.05
C LYS A 84 15.21 -5.05 11.55
N ALA A 85 16.04 -6.01 11.88
CA ALA A 85 15.64 -7.25 12.55
C ALA A 85 15.87 -7.12 14.07
N GLY A 86 14.92 -7.58 14.85
CA GLY A 86 15.05 -7.65 16.31
C GLY A 86 15.19 -6.33 17.05
N GLY A 87 15.53 -6.44 18.33
CA GLY A 87 15.88 -5.31 19.18
C GLY A 87 14.71 -4.40 19.59
N ILE A 88 13.47 -4.87 19.46
CA ILE A 88 12.28 -4.14 19.91
C ILE A 88 11.96 -4.51 21.37
N SER A 89 12.00 -5.80 21.68
CA SER A 89 11.78 -6.34 23.03
C SER A 89 12.34 -7.75 23.13
N ASP A 90 12.91 -8.07 24.29
CA ASP A 90 13.52 -9.37 24.57
C ASP A 90 12.48 -10.49 24.81
N VAL A 91 11.20 -10.13 24.96
CA VAL A 91 10.12 -11.12 25.17
C VAL A 91 9.44 -11.54 23.87
N LEU A 92 9.77 -10.93 22.74
CA LEU A 92 9.23 -11.30 21.43
C LEU A 92 10.02 -12.47 20.84
N HIS A 93 9.32 -13.39 20.16
CA HIS A 93 9.98 -14.49 19.46
C HIS A 93 10.76 -14.02 18.23
N GLY A 94 10.33 -12.93 17.63
CA GLY A 94 11.00 -12.24 16.52
C GLY A 94 10.28 -10.96 16.17
N SER A 95 10.99 -10.03 15.55
CA SER A 95 10.43 -8.75 15.14
C SER A 95 11.13 -8.19 13.90
N GLY A 96 10.41 -7.39 13.14
CA GLY A 96 10.95 -6.74 11.96
C GLY A 96 10.38 -5.34 11.78
N ILE A 97 11.24 -4.37 11.51
CA ILE A 97 10.86 -3.03 11.12
C ILE A 97 11.22 -2.87 9.64
N PHE A 98 10.29 -2.35 8.87
CA PHE A 98 10.50 -2.03 7.48
C PHE A 98 9.90 -0.67 7.14
N TYR A 99 10.74 0.21 6.58
CA TYR A 99 10.32 1.51 6.07
C TYR A 99 10.61 1.60 4.58
N ARG A 100 9.69 2.21 3.88
CA ARG A 100 9.82 2.58 2.48
C ARG A 100 9.30 4.01 2.31
N GLY A 101 10.21 4.98 2.33
CA GLY A 101 9.87 6.37 2.47
C GLY A 101 9.03 6.61 3.73
N GLU A 102 7.84 7.17 3.57
CA GLU A 102 6.89 7.46 4.65
C GLU A 102 5.97 6.27 5.01
N THR A 103 6.15 5.12 4.40
CA THR A 103 5.41 3.91 4.78
C THR A 103 6.23 3.11 5.79
N HIS A 104 5.71 2.97 7.01
CA HIS A 104 6.38 2.35 8.14
C HIS A 104 5.54 1.19 8.69
N VAL A 105 6.14 0.02 8.80
CA VAL A 105 5.51 -1.18 9.36
C VAL A 105 6.41 -1.85 10.37
N LEU A 106 5.82 -2.20 11.51
CA LEU A 106 6.39 -3.06 12.54
C LEU A 106 5.69 -4.42 12.47
N SER A 107 6.46 -5.50 12.34
CA SER A 107 5.93 -6.86 12.43
C SER A 107 6.50 -7.58 13.64
N VAL A 108 5.63 -8.29 14.36
CA VAL A 108 5.98 -9.08 15.54
C VAL A 108 5.59 -10.54 15.30
N LEU A 109 6.51 -11.45 15.62
CA LEU A 109 6.34 -12.89 15.55
C LEU A 109 5.98 -13.47 16.91
N ALA A 110 4.95 -14.30 16.96
CA ALA A 110 4.66 -15.20 18.05
C ALA A 110 4.69 -16.66 17.55
N LEU A 111 5.38 -17.52 18.28
CA LEU A 111 5.41 -18.95 18.07
C LEU A 111 4.62 -19.63 19.18
N GLY A 112 3.75 -20.57 18.82
CA GLY A 112 2.91 -21.30 19.76
C GLY A 112 2.91 -22.81 19.52
N GLY A 113 2.19 -23.54 20.37
CA GLY A 113 2.02 -24.98 20.24
C GLY A 113 0.96 -25.36 19.19
N PRO A 114 0.74 -26.67 19.01
CA PRO A 114 -0.32 -27.16 18.10
C PRO A 114 -1.74 -26.74 18.52
N GLU A 115 -1.95 -26.49 19.81
CA GLU A 115 -3.21 -26.00 20.40
C GLU A 115 -3.56 -24.58 19.99
N ASP A 116 -2.54 -23.76 19.67
CA ASP A 116 -2.69 -22.37 19.26
C ASP A 116 -3.07 -22.20 17.77
N MET A 117 -3.21 -23.32 17.03
CA MET A 117 -3.68 -23.27 15.64
C MET A 117 -5.09 -22.69 15.55
N GLN A 118 -5.29 -21.82 14.57
CA GLN A 118 -6.62 -21.30 14.29
C GLN A 118 -7.54 -22.41 13.74
N THR A 119 -8.65 -22.66 14.43
CA THR A 119 -9.70 -23.55 13.91
C THR A 119 -10.55 -22.76 12.90
N ILE A 120 -10.73 -23.34 11.71
CA ILE A 120 -11.61 -22.83 10.68
C ILE A 120 -12.77 -23.81 10.57
N GLU A 121 -13.98 -23.32 10.90
CA GLU A 121 -15.20 -24.12 10.81
C GLU A 121 -16.15 -23.48 9.80
N GLY A 122 -16.53 -24.25 8.80
CA GLY A 122 -17.51 -23.89 7.80
C GLY A 122 -18.53 -25.01 7.61
N MET A 123 -19.57 -24.76 6.83
CA MET A 123 -20.61 -25.75 6.56
C MET A 123 -20.07 -26.96 5.75
N GLU A 124 -19.03 -26.74 4.94
CA GLU A 124 -18.51 -27.77 4.01
C GLU A 124 -17.23 -28.43 4.52
N PHE A 125 -16.46 -27.76 5.37
CA PHE A 125 -15.17 -28.29 5.85
C PHE A 125 -14.79 -27.74 7.22
N GLN A 126 -13.96 -28.52 7.91
CA GLN A 126 -13.30 -28.14 9.15
C GLN A 126 -11.80 -28.32 8.99
N SER A 127 -11.03 -27.30 9.34
CA SER A 127 -9.56 -27.34 9.20
C SER A 127 -8.86 -26.56 10.30
N LYS A 128 -7.54 -26.78 10.43
CA LYS A 128 -6.68 -26.03 11.32
C LYS A 128 -5.60 -25.28 10.53
N LYS A 129 -5.46 -24.00 10.78
CA LYS A 129 -4.47 -23.15 10.14
C LYS A 129 -3.33 -22.86 11.10
N ARG A 130 -2.12 -23.22 10.70
CA ARG A 130 -0.89 -23.10 11.51
C ARG A 130 -0.16 -21.78 11.31
N PHE A 131 -0.23 -21.19 10.13
CA PHE A 131 0.35 -19.88 9.82
C PHE A 131 -0.76 -18.83 9.70
N MET A 132 -0.58 -17.73 10.43
CA MET A 132 -1.50 -16.60 10.46
C MET A 132 -0.73 -15.30 10.29
N HIS A 133 -1.22 -14.42 9.43
CA HIS A 133 -0.74 -13.05 9.33
C HIS A 133 -1.90 -12.08 9.60
N HIS A 134 -1.77 -11.30 10.65
CA HIS A 134 -2.71 -10.24 11.01
C HIS A 134 -2.13 -8.88 10.65
N TYR A 135 -2.97 -8.02 10.13
CA TYR A 135 -2.60 -6.69 9.67
C TYR A 135 -3.49 -5.65 10.34
N ASN A 136 -2.89 -4.67 10.99
CA ASN A 136 -3.56 -3.56 11.63
C ASN A 136 -3.25 -2.26 10.89
N PHE A 137 -4.30 -1.50 10.60
CA PHE A 137 -4.21 -0.21 9.92
C PHE A 137 -5.04 0.83 10.67
N PRO A 138 -4.57 1.30 11.82
CA PRO A 138 -5.28 2.30 12.61
C PRO A 138 -5.35 3.64 11.87
N PRO A 139 -6.35 4.49 12.14
CA PRO A 139 -6.54 5.77 11.45
C PRO A 139 -5.30 6.66 11.43
N TYR A 140 -4.56 6.71 12.54
CA TYR A 140 -3.35 7.53 12.65
C TYR A 140 -2.27 7.16 11.63
N SER A 141 -2.24 5.91 11.15
CA SER A 141 -1.28 5.49 10.12
C SER A 141 -1.51 6.20 8.79
N GLY A 142 -2.75 6.55 8.48
CA GLY A 142 -3.13 7.39 7.35
C GLY A 142 -3.00 8.90 7.59
N GLY A 143 -2.74 9.31 8.86
CA GLY A 143 -2.79 10.71 9.28
C GLY A 143 -4.21 11.18 9.58
N GLU A 144 -5.12 10.27 9.86
CA GLU A 144 -6.53 10.55 10.10
C GLU A 144 -6.89 10.38 11.59
N THR A 145 -7.94 11.07 12.02
CA THR A 145 -8.59 10.80 13.29
C THR A 145 -9.75 9.83 13.09
N GLY A 146 -9.93 8.89 14.00
CA GLY A 146 -10.99 7.90 13.85
C GLY A 146 -11.06 6.92 15.02
N ARG A 147 -12.08 6.06 14.99
CA ARG A 147 -12.24 5.03 16.00
C ARG A 147 -11.16 3.97 15.87
N VAL A 148 -10.43 3.71 16.94
CA VAL A 148 -9.49 2.61 17.05
C VAL A 148 -10.19 1.39 17.62
N GLY A 149 -10.00 0.24 16.99
CA GLY A 149 -10.59 -1.04 17.41
C GLY A 149 -11.73 -1.49 16.50
N GLY A 150 -11.79 -2.79 16.29
CA GLY A 150 -12.67 -3.43 15.31
C GLY A 150 -11.94 -3.69 13.99
N ILE A 151 -12.13 -4.89 13.48
CA ILE A 151 -11.50 -5.33 12.23
C ILE A 151 -12.33 -4.79 11.06
N ASN A 152 -11.67 -4.09 10.12
CA ASN A 152 -12.31 -3.64 8.90
C ASN A 152 -11.95 -4.54 7.70
N ARG A 153 -12.70 -4.42 6.59
CA ARG A 153 -12.50 -5.24 5.40
C ARG A 153 -11.11 -5.04 4.76
N ARG A 154 -10.55 -3.84 4.84
CA ARG A 154 -9.22 -3.53 4.32
C ARG A 154 -8.14 -4.28 5.09
N GLU A 155 -8.23 -4.28 6.43
CA GLU A 155 -7.28 -5.01 7.27
C GLU A 155 -7.34 -6.52 7.02
N MET A 156 -8.54 -7.07 6.87
CA MET A 156 -8.71 -8.49 6.52
C MET A 156 -8.10 -8.82 5.16
N GLY A 157 -8.40 -8.04 4.12
CA GLY A 157 -7.89 -8.26 2.77
C GLY A 157 -6.38 -8.13 2.66
N HIS A 158 -5.81 -7.10 3.26
CA HIS A 158 -4.36 -6.87 3.28
C HIS A 158 -3.62 -7.92 4.12
N GLY A 159 -4.19 -8.31 5.27
CA GLY A 159 -3.65 -9.40 6.08
C GLY A 159 -3.62 -10.73 5.32
N PHE A 160 -4.71 -11.04 4.62
CA PHE A 160 -4.81 -12.25 3.79
C PHE A 160 -3.85 -12.23 2.59
N LEU A 161 -3.66 -11.07 1.93
CA LEU A 161 -2.68 -10.93 0.85
C LEU A 161 -1.26 -11.23 1.34
N ALA A 162 -0.87 -10.67 2.49
CA ALA A 162 0.44 -10.93 3.08
C ALA A 162 0.60 -12.38 3.54
N GLU A 163 -0.42 -12.97 4.14
CA GLU A 163 -0.44 -14.38 4.50
C GLU A 163 -0.25 -15.27 3.26
N LYS A 164 -1.00 -15.00 2.18
CA LYS A 164 -0.88 -15.73 0.92
C LYS A 164 0.51 -15.60 0.32
N ALA A 165 1.11 -14.41 0.37
CA ALA A 165 2.45 -14.17 -0.14
C ALA A 165 3.53 -14.98 0.60
N LEU A 166 3.39 -15.15 1.91
CA LEU A 166 4.36 -15.81 2.77
C LEU A 166 4.14 -17.34 2.88
N THR A 167 2.91 -17.81 2.73
CA THR A 167 2.56 -19.23 2.89
C THR A 167 3.47 -20.20 2.10
N PRO A 168 3.85 -19.96 0.83
CA PRO A 168 4.70 -20.88 0.06
C PRO A 168 6.11 -21.05 0.62
N VAL A 169 6.59 -20.11 1.43
CA VAL A 169 7.94 -20.14 2.01
C VAL A 169 7.97 -20.63 3.46
N ILE A 170 6.81 -20.75 4.11
CA ILE A 170 6.71 -21.29 5.47
C ILE A 170 7.19 -22.74 5.49
N PRO A 171 8.01 -23.13 6.46
CA PRO A 171 8.51 -24.50 6.60
C PRO A 171 7.36 -25.50 6.86
N GLU A 172 7.54 -26.74 6.46
CA GLU A 172 6.59 -27.80 6.75
C GLU A 172 6.50 -28.12 8.24
N LYS A 173 5.34 -28.62 8.69
CA LYS A 173 5.09 -28.94 10.11
C LYS A 173 6.11 -29.94 10.68
N VAL A 174 6.60 -30.88 9.87
CA VAL A 174 7.56 -31.89 10.30
C VAL A 174 8.91 -31.27 10.65
N SER A 175 9.34 -30.25 9.88
CA SER A 175 10.62 -29.59 10.09
C SER A 175 10.56 -28.44 11.13
N PHE A 176 9.38 -27.84 11.30
CA PHE A 176 9.16 -26.72 12.22
C PHE A 176 7.75 -26.81 12.83
N PRO A 177 7.54 -27.53 13.93
CA PRO A 177 6.21 -27.95 14.42
C PRO A 177 5.41 -26.84 15.13
N TYR A 178 5.91 -25.61 15.15
CA TYR A 178 5.24 -24.49 15.82
C TYR A 178 4.08 -23.91 15.02
N THR A 179 3.07 -23.42 15.73
CA THR A 179 2.10 -22.46 15.19
C THR A 179 2.79 -21.10 15.05
N ILE A 180 2.62 -20.46 13.93
CA ILE A 180 3.31 -19.22 13.56
C ILE A 180 2.27 -18.12 13.40
N ARG A 181 2.34 -17.07 14.21
CA ARG A 181 1.51 -15.88 14.08
C ARG A 181 2.37 -14.65 13.91
N VAL A 182 2.18 -13.92 12.83
CA VAL A 182 2.78 -12.62 12.60
C VAL A 182 1.69 -11.55 12.69
N VAL A 183 1.96 -10.50 13.45
CA VAL A 183 1.10 -9.30 13.50
C VAL A 183 1.90 -8.13 12.94
N SER A 184 1.38 -7.50 11.90
CA SER A 184 1.97 -6.32 11.28
C SER A 184 1.15 -5.09 11.64
N GLU A 185 1.79 -4.13 12.29
CA GLU A 185 1.23 -2.85 12.69
C GLU A 185 1.71 -1.77 11.74
N SER A 186 0.78 -1.11 11.06
CA SER A 186 1.08 0.05 10.21
C SER A 186 1.19 1.29 11.08
N THR A 187 2.39 1.86 11.21
CA THR A 187 2.63 3.05 12.03
C THR A 187 2.57 4.34 11.21
N ALA A 188 2.84 4.26 9.91
CA ALA A 188 2.63 5.34 8.94
C ALA A 188 2.38 4.74 7.55
N SER A 189 1.60 5.42 6.72
CA SER A 189 1.23 4.93 5.39
C SER A 189 1.23 6.03 4.34
N ASN A 190 2.01 5.82 3.29
CA ASN A 190 1.97 6.58 2.05
C ASN A 190 2.20 5.64 0.85
N GLY A 191 1.18 4.82 0.55
CA GLY A 191 1.19 3.86 -0.57
C GLY A 191 1.77 2.48 -0.22
N SER A 192 1.04 1.48 -0.64
CA SER A 192 1.31 0.04 -0.57
C SER A 192 1.84 -0.50 0.76
N THR A 193 1.13 -0.18 1.85
CA THR A 193 1.49 -0.62 3.20
C THR A 193 1.37 -2.13 3.37
N SER A 194 0.46 -2.79 2.63
CA SER A 194 0.35 -4.25 2.60
C SER A 194 1.63 -4.93 2.08
N GLN A 195 2.27 -4.35 1.06
CA GLN A 195 3.53 -4.88 0.54
C GLN A 195 4.68 -4.62 1.51
N ALA A 196 4.68 -3.50 2.22
CA ALA A 196 5.63 -3.23 3.29
C ALA A 196 5.46 -4.22 4.46
N SER A 197 4.22 -4.64 4.77
CA SER A 197 3.95 -5.64 5.81
C SER A 197 4.53 -7.03 5.46
N ILE A 198 4.53 -7.41 4.19
CA ILE A 198 5.19 -8.64 3.71
C ILE A 198 6.70 -8.58 3.99
N CYS A 199 7.33 -7.45 3.66
CA CYS A 199 8.75 -7.25 3.91
C CYS A 199 9.08 -7.29 5.41
N ALA A 200 8.32 -6.56 6.24
CA ALA A 200 8.50 -6.56 7.69
C ALA A 200 8.26 -7.94 8.31
N ALA A 201 7.23 -8.67 7.86
CA ALA A 201 6.92 -10.01 8.31
C ALA A 201 8.01 -11.02 7.92
N THR A 202 8.58 -10.90 6.72
CA THR A 202 9.73 -11.70 6.29
C THR A 202 10.91 -11.51 7.26
N ILE A 203 11.22 -10.25 7.61
CA ILE A 203 12.29 -9.93 8.57
C ILE A 203 11.99 -10.53 9.94
N ALA A 204 10.75 -10.39 10.45
CA ALA A 204 10.35 -10.94 11.74
C ALA A 204 10.45 -12.48 11.79
N LEU A 205 10.06 -13.16 10.72
CA LEU A 205 10.20 -14.61 10.59
C LEU A 205 11.67 -15.05 10.65
N MET A 206 12.53 -14.33 9.92
CA MET A 206 13.98 -14.63 9.91
C MET A 206 14.63 -14.32 11.25
N ASP A 207 14.27 -13.21 11.91
CA ASP A 207 14.76 -12.83 13.23
C ASP A 207 14.40 -13.88 14.31
N GLY A 208 13.18 -14.42 14.25
CA GLY A 208 12.73 -15.49 15.16
C GLY A 208 13.22 -16.89 14.79
N GLY A 209 14.14 -17.01 13.83
CA GLY A 209 14.74 -18.30 13.44
C GLY A 209 13.77 -19.26 12.73
N VAL A 210 12.65 -18.78 12.18
CA VAL A 210 11.79 -19.59 11.35
C VAL A 210 12.52 -19.93 10.05
N PRO A 211 12.76 -21.22 9.73
CA PRO A 211 13.55 -21.61 8.56
C PRO A 211 12.71 -21.49 7.28
N ILE A 212 12.36 -20.25 6.90
CA ILE A 212 11.66 -20.00 5.65
C ILE A 212 12.54 -20.40 4.45
N LYS A 213 11.90 -20.93 3.38
CA LYS A 213 12.64 -21.43 2.20
C LYS A 213 13.46 -20.34 1.51
N THR A 214 12.97 -19.11 1.49
CA THR A 214 13.62 -17.93 0.90
C THR A 214 12.88 -16.68 1.35
N PRO A 215 13.54 -15.51 1.43
CA PRO A 215 12.88 -14.25 1.72
C PRO A 215 11.82 -13.88 0.66
N VAL A 216 10.74 -13.27 1.11
CA VAL A 216 9.70 -12.68 0.26
C VAL A 216 9.74 -11.17 0.37
N ALA A 217 9.67 -10.48 -0.76
CA ALA A 217 9.51 -9.04 -0.82
C ALA A 217 8.26 -8.67 -1.61
N GLY A 218 7.72 -7.48 -1.37
CA GLY A 218 6.56 -6.98 -2.07
C GLY A 218 6.71 -5.52 -2.47
N ILE A 219 6.16 -5.19 -3.65
CA ILE A 219 6.16 -3.85 -4.22
C ILE A 219 4.84 -3.59 -4.94
N SER A 220 4.47 -2.32 -5.16
CA SER A 220 3.39 -1.95 -6.07
C SER A 220 3.93 -1.16 -7.26
N ILE A 221 3.33 -1.42 -8.42
CA ILE A 221 3.61 -0.76 -9.69
C ILE A 221 2.33 -0.05 -10.14
N GLY A 222 2.42 1.24 -10.39
CA GLY A 222 1.34 2.04 -10.92
C GLY A 222 1.37 2.13 -12.44
N LEU A 223 0.26 2.55 -12.99
CA LEU A 223 0.10 2.87 -14.42
C LEU A 223 -0.48 4.28 -14.52
N MET A 224 0.06 5.08 -15.42
CA MET A 224 -0.55 6.30 -15.92
C MET A 224 -0.66 6.16 -17.44
N GLU A 225 -1.85 6.23 -18.00
CA GLU A 225 -2.07 6.20 -19.46
C GLU A 225 -2.81 7.43 -19.94
N ASN A 226 -2.68 7.75 -21.23
CA ASN A 226 -3.48 8.81 -21.82
C ASN A 226 -4.90 8.32 -22.15
N ALA A 227 -5.81 9.24 -22.43
CA ALA A 227 -7.22 8.94 -22.69
C ALA A 227 -7.46 7.92 -23.82
N THR A 228 -6.51 7.73 -24.73
CA THR A 228 -6.58 6.78 -25.85
C THR A 228 -5.90 5.44 -25.54
N GLY A 229 -5.17 5.32 -24.42
CA GLY A 229 -4.48 4.09 -24.02
C GLY A 229 -3.35 3.65 -24.96
N ASP A 230 -2.80 4.58 -25.76
CA ASP A 230 -1.68 4.33 -26.68
C ASP A 230 -0.34 4.81 -26.11
N LYS A 231 -0.37 5.75 -25.18
CA LYS A 231 0.81 6.19 -24.42
C LYS A 231 0.61 5.93 -22.94
N TYR A 232 1.57 5.28 -22.32
CA TYR A 232 1.53 4.95 -20.90
C TYR A 232 2.92 5.00 -20.27
N VAL A 233 2.95 5.08 -18.94
CA VAL A 233 4.15 5.00 -18.11
C VAL A 233 3.87 4.10 -16.91
N LEU A 234 4.81 3.21 -16.59
CA LEU A 234 4.80 2.41 -15.37
C LEU A 234 5.59 3.11 -14.28
N LEU A 235 5.03 3.17 -13.08
CA LEU A 235 5.62 3.83 -11.91
C LEU A 235 6.00 2.78 -10.86
N SER A 236 7.28 2.62 -10.57
CA SER A 236 7.75 1.70 -9.53
C SER A 236 7.54 2.30 -8.14
N ASP A 237 7.04 1.51 -7.19
CA ASP A 237 6.84 1.92 -5.81
C ASP A 237 5.97 3.17 -5.68
N ILE A 238 4.70 3.04 -6.05
CA ILE A 238 3.74 4.14 -6.00
C ILE A 238 3.44 4.56 -4.56
N GLN A 239 3.20 5.85 -4.39
CA GLN A 239 2.72 6.44 -3.15
C GLN A 239 1.22 6.78 -3.22
N GLY A 240 0.64 7.24 -2.09
CA GLY A 240 -0.79 7.46 -1.95
C GLY A 240 -1.46 8.25 -3.08
N PRO A 241 -0.95 9.45 -3.45
CA PRO A 241 -1.51 10.20 -4.58
C PRO A 241 -1.42 9.49 -5.93
N GLU A 242 -0.34 8.74 -6.18
CA GLU A 242 -0.19 7.95 -7.41
C GLU A 242 -1.10 6.72 -7.43
N ASP A 243 -1.39 6.13 -6.26
CA ASP A 243 -2.44 5.12 -6.10
C ASP A 243 -3.83 5.73 -6.32
N HIS A 244 -4.09 6.94 -5.80
CA HIS A 244 -5.39 7.58 -5.90
C HIS A 244 -5.74 8.05 -7.32
N TYR A 245 -4.80 8.69 -8.00
CA TYR A 245 -4.97 9.30 -9.33
C TYR A 245 -4.42 8.46 -10.48
N GLY A 246 -3.78 7.31 -10.22
CA GLY A 246 -3.30 6.41 -11.26
C GLY A 246 -4.37 5.45 -11.76
N ASP A 247 -4.14 4.85 -12.92
CA ASP A 247 -5.07 3.96 -13.63
C ASP A 247 -5.01 2.52 -13.14
N MET A 248 -3.91 2.14 -12.47
CA MET A 248 -3.68 0.79 -11.96
C MET A 248 -2.81 0.85 -10.71
N ASP A 249 -3.15 0.01 -9.71
CA ASP A 249 -2.27 -0.41 -8.61
C ASP A 249 -2.04 -1.92 -8.70
N PHE A 250 -0.85 -2.30 -9.17
CA PHE A 250 -0.45 -3.68 -9.36
C PHE A 250 0.51 -4.10 -8.27
N LYS A 251 0.00 -4.77 -7.25
CA LYS A 251 0.76 -5.27 -6.11
C LYS A 251 1.28 -6.67 -6.40
N VAL A 252 2.58 -6.83 -6.30
CA VAL A 252 3.25 -8.10 -6.53
C VAL A 252 4.15 -8.43 -5.34
N ALA A 253 4.05 -9.65 -4.86
CA ALA A 253 4.98 -10.20 -3.88
C ALA A 253 5.61 -11.47 -4.43
N GLY A 254 6.87 -11.70 -4.07
CA GLY A 254 7.59 -12.86 -4.57
C GLY A 254 8.96 -13.05 -3.94
N THR A 255 9.60 -14.09 -4.40
CA THR A 255 10.95 -14.50 -4.09
C THR A 255 11.82 -14.39 -5.34
N LYS A 256 13.12 -14.58 -5.21
CA LYS A 256 14.01 -14.72 -6.38
C LYS A 256 13.62 -15.87 -7.34
N ASN A 257 12.80 -16.82 -6.88
CA ASN A 257 12.41 -18.01 -7.66
C ASN A 257 11.02 -17.86 -8.32
N GLY A 258 10.26 -16.82 -7.98
CA GLY A 258 8.94 -16.60 -8.58
C GLY A 258 7.99 -15.80 -7.67
N ILE A 259 6.84 -15.47 -8.25
CA ILE A 259 5.78 -14.69 -7.63
C ILE A 259 4.98 -15.59 -6.67
N THR A 260 4.66 -15.06 -5.49
CA THR A 260 3.88 -15.77 -4.46
C THR A 260 2.50 -15.18 -4.26
N ALA A 261 2.30 -13.89 -4.55
CA ALA A 261 0.98 -13.27 -4.52
C ALA A 261 0.90 -12.07 -5.48
N ILE A 262 -0.31 -11.86 -5.99
CA ILE A 262 -0.66 -10.73 -6.85
C ILE A 262 -1.99 -10.14 -6.37
N GLN A 263 -2.08 -8.82 -6.39
CA GLN A 263 -3.34 -8.09 -6.34
C GLN A 263 -3.30 -7.03 -7.44
N LEU A 264 -4.31 -7.02 -8.30
CA LEU A 264 -4.49 -6.04 -9.37
C LEU A 264 -5.75 -5.23 -9.09
N ASP A 265 -5.59 -3.93 -8.99
CA ASP A 265 -6.66 -2.95 -8.90
C ASP A 265 -6.59 -2.02 -10.12
N VAL A 266 -7.68 -1.92 -10.87
CA VAL A 266 -7.72 -1.21 -12.16
C VAL A 266 -8.87 -0.23 -12.13
N LYS A 267 -8.62 1.03 -12.49
CA LYS A 267 -9.60 2.13 -12.54
C LYS A 267 -10.05 2.49 -13.97
N VAL A 268 -9.43 1.87 -14.96
CA VAL A 268 -9.78 1.99 -16.40
C VAL A 268 -10.52 0.77 -16.87
N ALA A 269 -11.08 0.81 -18.09
CA ALA A 269 -11.88 -0.30 -18.63
C ALA A 269 -11.11 -1.63 -18.76
N GLY A 270 -9.79 -1.59 -18.79
CA GLY A 270 -8.92 -2.76 -18.80
C GLY A 270 -7.48 -2.40 -19.13
N VAL A 271 -6.55 -3.24 -18.67
CA VAL A 271 -5.11 -3.09 -18.90
C VAL A 271 -4.63 -4.19 -19.86
N LYS A 272 -3.84 -3.83 -20.87
CA LYS A 272 -3.29 -4.78 -21.83
C LYS A 272 -2.33 -5.75 -21.11
N ILE A 273 -2.39 -7.05 -21.45
CA ILE A 273 -1.53 -8.09 -20.86
C ILE A 273 -0.02 -7.75 -21.07
N ALA A 274 0.33 -7.08 -22.17
CA ALA A 274 1.69 -6.65 -22.43
C ALA A 274 2.20 -5.68 -21.35
N ILE A 275 1.36 -4.74 -20.90
CA ILE A 275 1.66 -3.79 -19.82
C ILE A 275 1.87 -4.53 -18.48
N LEU A 276 1.01 -5.51 -18.17
CA LEU A 276 1.17 -6.32 -16.96
C LEU A 276 2.47 -7.14 -16.97
N LYS A 277 2.88 -7.67 -18.13
CA LYS A 277 4.16 -8.36 -18.27
C LYS A 277 5.35 -7.43 -18.07
N GLU A 278 5.29 -6.21 -18.61
CA GLU A 278 6.31 -5.19 -18.40
C GLU A 278 6.38 -4.78 -16.92
N ALA A 279 5.25 -4.56 -16.27
CA ALA A 279 5.16 -4.26 -14.85
C ALA A 279 5.79 -5.36 -13.96
N LEU A 280 5.63 -6.64 -14.33
CA LEU A 280 6.26 -7.76 -13.63
C LEU A 280 7.79 -7.77 -13.79
N THR A 281 8.30 -7.27 -14.89
CA THR A 281 9.74 -7.19 -15.17
C THR A 281 10.39 -6.09 -14.36
#